data_55c74957055a31c844eb61a7435016c2
#
_entry.id   55c74957055a31c844eb61a7435016c2
#
_cell.length_a   1.000
_cell.length_b   1.000
_cell.length_c   1.000
_cell.angle_alpha   90.00
_cell.angle_beta   90.00
_cell.angle_gamma   90.00
#
_symmetry.space_group_name_H-M   'P 1'
#
loop_
_entity.id
_entity.type
_entity.pdbx_description
1 polymer ?
#
loop_
_entity_poly.entity_id
_entity_poly.type
_entity_poly.pdbx_seq_one_letter_code
_entity_poly.pdbx_strand_id
1 'polypeptide(L)'
;MIAYYRVSTGRQGKSGLGLDAQRAAVQRFAAAESYELAGEFIEVETGKGSDALDRRPQLAAALRTARKLKAPIVIAKLDRLSRDVAFISGLMAQKVPFIVAELGPDVDPFMLHIYAALAEKERRLISERTKLALQAAKARGVQLGNPRIGADNAAAAADRDAALEPILAELAGKTLREIALALTDRGIAAPRGGAWNATTVMRVARRLGIAREAAA
;
A
#
# COMPACT_ATOMS: atom_id res chain seq x y z
N MET A 1 -19.26 -17.77 7.54
CA MET A 1 -18.31 -16.70 7.86
C MET A 1 -17.83 -15.99 6.61
N ILE A 2 -17.23 -14.79 6.74
CA ILE A 2 -16.67 -14.00 5.64
C ILE A 2 -15.15 -14.02 5.74
N ALA A 3 -14.46 -14.48 4.72
CA ALA A 3 -13.01 -14.51 4.71
C ALA A 3 -12.43 -13.15 4.26
N TYR A 4 -11.42 -12.66 4.99
CA TYR A 4 -10.66 -11.49 4.60
C TYR A 4 -9.18 -11.81 4.51
N TYR A 5 -8.57 -11.44 3.39
CA TYR A 5 -7.16 -11.65 3.10
C TYR A 5 -6.48 -10.32 2.77
N ARG A 6 -5.22 -10.19 3.17
CA ARG A 6 -4.43 -9.01 2.85
C ARG A 6 -3.07 -9.39 2.27
N VAL A 7 -2.73 -8.79 1.14
CA VAL A 7 -1.43 -8.96 0.48
C VAL A 7 -0.80 -7.60 0.21
N SER A 8 0.53 -7.54 0.24
CA SER A 8 1.27 -6.33 -0.15
C SER A 8 1.47 -6.31 -1.66
N THR A 9 1.49 -5.10 -2.29
CA THR A 9 1.67 -4.89 -3.74
C THR A 9 3.05 -5.26 -4.28
N GLY A 10 3.95 -5.75 -3.46
CA GLY A 10 5.25 -6.19 -3.90
C GLY A 10 5.20 -7.48 -4.73
N ARG A 11 6.38 -8.01 -5.05
CA ARG A 11 6.56 -9.31 -5.71
C ARG A 11 5.75 -10.45 -5.07
N GLN A 12 5.42 -10.34 -3.77
CA GLN A 12 4.60 -11.31 -3.04
C GLN A 12 3.13 -11.35 -3.50
N GLY A 13 2.56 -10.23 -3.93
CA GLY A 13 1.22 -10.21 -4.52
C GLY A 13 1.16 -10.85 -5.91
N LYS A 14 2.28 -10.83 -6.65
CA LYS A 14 2.38 -11.47 -7.97
C LYS A 14 2.70 -12.97 -7.90
N SER A 15 3.35 -13.44 -6.84
CA SER A 15 3.66 -14.87 -6.67
C SER A 15 2.49 -15.71 -6.16
N GLY A 16 1.41 -15.08 -5.64
CA GLY A 16 0.25 -15.77 -5.09
C GLY A 16 0.50 -16.51 -3.76
N LEU A 17 1.73 -16.94 -3.50
CA LEU A 17 2.09 -17.81 -2.36
C LEU A 17 1.58 -17.32 -1.00
N GLY A 18 1.62 -16.02 -0.76
CA GLY A 18 1.14 -15.45 0.49
C GLY A 18 -0.39 -15.44 0.63
N LEU A 19 -1.12 -15.35 -0.46
CA LEU A 19 -2.58 -15.42 -0.50
C LEU A 19 -3.05 -16.87 -0.38
N ASP A 20 -2.42 -17.79 -1.11
CA ASP A 20 -2.77 -19.21 -1.09
C ASP A 20 -2.55 -19.82 0.31
N ALA A 21 -1.47 -19.44 0.99
CA ALA A 21 -1.24 -19.85 2.38
C ALA A 21 -2.33 -19.35 3.33
N GLN A 22 -2.80 -18.11 3.15
CA GLN A 22 -3.90 -17.56 3.95
C GLN A 22 -5.21 -18.30 3.66
N ARG A 23 -5.52 -18.53 2.38
CA ARG A 23 -6.72 -19.31 1.97
C ARG A 23 -6.71 -20.71 2.57
N ALA A 24 -5.61 -21.42 2.40
CA ALA A 24 -5.46 -22.77 2.93
C ALA A 24 -5.63 -22.82 4.47
N ALA A 25 -5.13 -21.83 5.20
CA ALA A 25 -5.31 -21.73 6.65
C ALA A 25 -6.78 -21.51 7.02
N VAL A 26 -7.45 -20.57 6.36
CA VAL A 26 -8.86 -20.25 6.61
C VAL A 26 -9.78 -21.41 6.21
N GLN A 27 -9.52 -22.07 5.08
CA GLN A 27 -10.30 -23.23 4.65
C GLN A 27 -10.17 -24.41 5.60
N ARG A 28 -8.95 -24.73 6.05
CA ARG A 28 -8.74 -25.78 7.06
C ARG A 28 -9.47 -25.47 8.35
N PHE A 29 -9.40 -24.23 8.82
CA PHE A 29 -10.11 -23.78 9.99
C PHE A 29 -11.63 -23.92 9.82
N ALA A 30 -12.18 -23.41 8.69
CA ALA A 30 -13.59 -23.49 8.38
C ALA A 30 -14.10 -24.95 8.35
N ALA A 31 -13.32 -25.85 7.72
CA ALA A 31 -13.65 -27.28 7.67
C ALA A 31 -13.61 -27.93 9.05
N ALA A 32 -12.60 -27.63 9.88
CA ALA A 32 -12.46 -28.19 11.23
C ALA A 32 -13.59 -27.77 12.16
N GLU A 33 -14.02 -26.51 12.06
CA GLU A 33 -15.06 -25.93 12.91
C GLU A 33 -16.47 -25.98 12.29
N SER A 34 -16.62 -26.68 11.16
CA SER A 34 -17.91 -26.83 10.44
C SER A 34 -18.54 -25.49 10.03
N TYR A 35 -17.72 -24.51 9.69
CA TYR A 35 -18.17 -23.23 9.18
C TYR A 35 -18.24 -23.21 7.64
N GLU A 36 -19.26 -22.56 7.10
CA GLU A 36 -19.38 -22.27 5.67
C GLU A 36 -18.82 -20.88 5.34
N LEU A 37 -18.03 -20.78 4.27
CA LEU A 37 -17.53 -19.52 3.75
C LEU A 37 -18.56 -18.89 2.80
N ALA A 38 -19.21 -17.82 3.23
CA ALA A 38 -20.22 -17.10 2.46
C ALA A 38 -19.65 -16.02 1.53
N GLY A 39 -18.35 -15.73 1.62
CA GLY A 39 -17.67 -14.78 0.75
C GLY A 39 -16.21 -14.57 1.11
N GLU A 40 -15.45 -14.07 0.12
CA GLU A 40 -14.03 -13.74 0.26
C GLU A 40 -13.78 -12.30 -0.17
N PHE A 41 -12.94 -11.59 0.58
CA PHE A 41 -12.48 -10.23 0.26
C PHE A 41 -10.96 -10.17 0.33
N ILE A 42 -10.35 -9.64 -0.74
CA ILE A 42 -8.90 -9.57 -0.88
C ILE A 42 -8.48 -8.12 -0.95
N GLU A 43 -7.73 -7.65 0.05
CA GLU A 43 -7.14 -6.32 0.08
C GLU A 43 -5.71 -6.37 -0.47
N VAL A 44 -5.44 -5.54 -1.47
CA VAL A 44 -4.10 -5.36 -2.01
C VAL A 44 -3.58 -4.02 -1.52
N GLU A 45 -2.70 -4.04 -0.52
CA GLU A 45 -2.18 -2.83 0.11
C GLU A 45 -1.06 -2.20 -0.70
N THR A 46 -1.30 -1.01 -1.25
CA THR A 46 -0.34 -0.23 -2.04
C THR A 46 0.40 0.79 -1.19
N GLY A 47 1.42 0.36 -0.47
CA GLY A 47 2.32 1.28 0.21
C GLY A 47 2.27 1.28 1.75
N LYS A 48 3.13 2.10 2.37
CA LYS A 48 3.17 2.31 3.81
C LYS A 48 1.99 3.18 4.23
N GLY A 49 0.86 2.57 4.52
CA GLY A 49 -0.35 3.28 4.92
C GLY A 49 -0.67 3.09 6.41
N SER A 50 -1.39 4.05 6.98
CA SER A 50 -2.09 3.88 8.25
C SER A 50 -3.17 2.81 8.09
N ASP A 51 -3.48 2.09 9.16
CA ASP A 51 -4.51 1.05 9.20
C ASP A 51 -5.97 1.60 9.13
N ALA A 52 -6.15 2.80 8.57
CA ALA A 52 -7.46 3.42 8.45
C ALA A 52 -8.38 2.67 7.48
N LEU A 53 -9.64 2.50 7.86
CA LEU A 53 -10.69 1.86 7.04
C LEU A 53 -10.88 2.52 5.68
N ASP A 54 -10.69 3.84 5.58
CA ASP A 54 -10.80 4.60 4.33
C ASP A 54 -9.82 4.14 3.26
N ARG A 55 -8.70 3.51 3.66
CA ARG A 55 -7.69 2.97 2.77
C ARG A 55 -7.85 1.47 2.49
N ARG A 56 -8.87 0.85 3.07
CA ARG A 56 -9.16 -0.58 2.97
C ARG A 56 -10.59 -0.85 2.50
N PRO A 57 -10.89 -0.54 1.25
CA PRO A 57 -12.24 -0.69 0.72
C PRO A 57 -12.77 -2.13 0.79
N GLN A 58 -11.89 -3.12 0.65
CA GLN A 58 -12.27 -4.54 0.76
C GLN A 58 -12.59 -4.93 2.20
N LEU A 59 -11.84 -4.44 3.19
CA LEU A 59 -12.17 -4.66 4.59
C LEU A 59 -13.51 -3.98 4.95
N ALA A 60 -13.71 -2.74 4.50
CA ALA A 60 -14.99 -2.06 4.70
C ALA A 60 -16.17 -2.82 4.07
N ALA A 61 -15.99 -3.41 2.89
CA ALA A 61 -16.99 -4.24 2.23
C ALA A 61 -17.21 -5.56 3.01
N ALA A 62 -16.15 -6.23 3.45
CA ALA A 62 -16.24 -7.43 4.29
C ALA A 62 -17.04 -7.16 5.58
N LEU A 63 -16.76 -6.05 6.28
CA LEU A 63 -17.46 -5.63 7.50
C LEU A 63 -18.95 -5.38 7.24
N ARG A 64 -19.31 -4.72 6.13
CA ARG A 64 -20.74 -4.51 5.75
C ARG A 64 -21.44 -5.83 5.48
N THR A 65 -20.79 -6.74 4.75
CA THR A 65 -21.35 -8.05 4.41
C THR A 65 -21.52 -8.92 5.67
N ALA A 66 -20.51 -8.93 6.54
CA ALA A 66 -20.54 -9.65 7.81
C ALA A 66 -21.71 -9.18 8.70
N ARG A 67 -21.92 -7.87 8.81
CA ARG A 67 -23.08 -7.30 9.53
C ARG A 67 -24.41 -7.71 8.92
N LYS A 68 -24.54 -7.64 7.59
CA LYS A 68 -25.77 -8.02 6.87
C LYS A 68 -26.11 -9.48 7.08
N LEU A 69 -25.14 -10.36 7.03
CA LEU A 69 -25.31 -11.82 7.19
C LEU A 69 -25.24 -12.28 8.64
N LYS A 70 -25.00 -11.37 9.60
CA LYS A 70 -24.73 -11.69 11.01
C LYS A 70 -23.66 -12.79 11.17
N ALA A 71 -22.65 -12.75 10.31
CA ALA A 71 -21.60 -13.73 10.24
C ALA A 71 -20.26 -13.12 10.71
N PRO A 72 -19.36 -13.90 11.35
CA PRO A 72 -18.05 -13.41 11.72
C PRO A 72 -17.15 -13.23 10.49
N ILE A 73 -16.19 -12.30 10.61
CA ILE A 73 -15.06 -12.21 9.69
C ILE A 73 -13.97 -13.17 10.14
N VAL A 74 -13.45 -13.98 9.23
CA VAL A 74 -12.31 -14.85 9.49
C VAL A 74 -11.06 -14.34 8.76
N ILE A 75 -9.95 -14.33 9.49
CA ILE A 75 -8.61 -13.99 8.98
C ILE A 75 -7.64 -15.10 9.35
N ALA A 76 -6.60 -15.31 8.54
CA ALA A 76 -5.62 -16.37 8.80
C ALA A 76 -4.81 -16.08 10.08
N LYS A 77 -4.28 -14.83 10.19
CA LYS A 77 -3.45 -14.35 11.30
C LYS A 77 -3.81 -12.91 11.63
N LEU A 78 -3.62 -12.51 12.88
CA LEU A 78 -3.96 -11.16 13.35
C LEU A 78 -3.19 -10.06 12.61
N ASP A 79 -1.92 -10.30 12.25
CA ASP A 79 -1.08 -9.37 11.50
C ASP A 79 -1.57 -9.14 10.05
N ARG A 80 -2.47 -9.99 9.55
CA ARG A 80 -3.17 -9.80 8.27
C ARG A 80 -4.32 -8.81 8.39
N LEU A 81 -4.96 -8.72 9.55
CA LEU A 81 -5.96 -7.68 9.80
C LEU A 81 -5.27 -6.33 10.01
N SER A 82 -4.47 -6.24 11.04
CA SER A 82 -3.67 -5.05 11.38
C SER A 82 -2.52 -5.41 12.32
N ARG A 83 -1.53 -4.51 12.37
CA ARG A 83 -0.49 -4.48 13.40
C ARG A 83 -0.64 -3.26 14.31
N ASP A 84 -1.73 -2.54 14.16
CA ASP A 84 -2.07 -1.36 14.95
C ASP A 84 -3.10 -1.76 16.01
N VAL A 85 -2.69 -1.66 17.27
CA VAL A 85 -3.53 -2.02 18.43
C VAL A 85 -4.78 -1.14 18.47
N ALA A 86 -4.64 0.15 18.18
CA ALA A 86 -5.77 1.08 18.21
C ALA A 86 -6.84 0.71 17.17
N PHE A 87 -6.39 0.29 15.97
CA PHE A 87 -7.30 -0.17 14.92
C PHE A 87 -8.05 -1.44 15.32
N ILE A 88 -7.34 -2.44 15.87
CA ILE A 88 -7.94 -3.69 16.34
C ILE A 88 -8.93 -3.41 17.48
N SER A 89 -8.53 -2.59 18.45
CA SER A 89 -9.40 -2.15 19.56
C SER A 89 -10.64 -1.41 19.05
N GLY A 90 -10.50 -0.56 18.05
CA GLY A 90 -11.62 0.14 17.42
C GLY A 90 -12.61 -0.81 16.74
N LEU A 91 -12.14 -1.86 16.07
CA LEU A 91 -13.01 -2.90 15.51
C LEU A 91 -13.73 -3.69 16.60
N MET A 92 -13.03 -4.02 17.67
CA MET A 92 -13.63 -4.74 18.81
C MET A 92 -14.69 -3.88 19.52
N ALA A 93 -14.44 -2.57 19.69
CA ALA A 93 -15.39 -1.64 20.26
C ALA A 93 -16.69 -1.52 19.43
N GLN A 94 -16.58 -1.71 18.10
CA GLN A 94 -17.74 -1.75 17.20
C GLN A 94 -18.53 -3.07 17.24
N LYS A 95 -18.15 -4.01 18.12
CA LYS A 95 -18.76 -5.33 18.27
C LYS A 95 -18.83 -6.11 16.94
N VAL A 96 -17.83 -5.94 16.07
CA VAL A 96 -17.71 -6.74 14.87
C VAL A 96 -17.10 -8.07 15.25
N PRO A 97 -17.82 -9.19 15.13
CA PRO A 97 -17.26 -10.48 15.44
C PRO A 97 -16.18 -10.82 14.40
N PHE A 98 -14.97 -11.10 14.85
CA PHE A 98 -13.93 -11.62 14.00
C PHE A 98 -13.19 -12.79 14.66
N ILE A 99 -12.75 -13.71 13.84
CA ILE A 99 -12.08 -14.94 14.22
C ILE A 99 -10.69 -14.93 13.58
N VAL A 100 -9.69 -15.29 14.34
CA VAL A 100 -8.33 -15.50 13.85
C VAL A 100 -8.10 -17.01 13.77
N ALA A 101 -8.01 -17.56 12.55
CA ALA A 101 -7.93 -19.01 12.32
C ALA A 101 -6.75 -19.68 13.06
N GLU A 102 -5.63 -18.95 13.22
CA GLU A 102 -4.46 -19.45 13.98
C GLU A 102 -4.73 -19.58 15.50
N LEU A 103 -5.68 -18.80 16.04
CA LEU A 103 -5.96 -18.73 17.48
C LEU A 103 -7.20 -19.53 17.89
N GLY A 104 -8.05 -19.89 16.95
CA GLY A 104 -9.30 -20.62 17.22
C GLY A 104 -10.54 -19.72 17.29
N PRO A 105 -11.75 -20.32 17.42
CA PRO A 105 -13.02 -19.60 17.37
C PRO A 105 -13.32 -18.82 18.66
N ASP A 106 -12.87 -19.30 19.81
CA ASP A 106 -13.26 -18.82 21.14
C ASP A 106 -12.17 -17.99 21.83
N VAL A 107 -11.39 -17.23 21.06
CA VAL A 107 -10.34 -16.39 21.63
C VAL A 107 -10.96 -15.22 22.39
N ASP A 108 -10.63 -15.13 23.68
CA ASP A 108 -11.00 -14.00 24.53
C ASP A 108 -10.58 -12.68 23.89
N PRO A 109 -11.47 -11.69 23.78
CA PRO A 109 -11.13 -10.35 23.31
C PRO A 109 -9.90 -9.74 23.99
N PHE A 110 -9.72 -9.98 25.29
CA PHE A 110 -8.54 -9.54 26.03
C PHE A 110 -7.25 -10.14 25.46
N MET A 111 -7.26 -11.43 25.12
CA MET A 111 -6.10 -12.09 24.49
C MET A 111 -5.77 -11.47 23.12
N LEU A 112 -6.77 -11.07 22.32
CA LEU A 112 -6.54 -10.39 21.06
C LEU A 112 -5.83 -9.05 21.24
N HIS A 113 -6.14 -8.30 22.30
CA HIS A 113 -5.41 -7.07 22.64
C HIS A 113 -3.93 -7.35 22.99
N ILE A 114 -3.67 -8.43 23.76
CA ILE A 114 -2.30 -8.83 24.10
C ILE A 114 -1.52 -9.22 22.84
N TYR A 115 -2.10 -10.03 21.96
CA TYR A 115 -1.46 -10.42 20.70
C TYR A 115 -1.20 -9.22 19.79
N ALA A 116 -2.13 -8.27 19.70
CA ALA A 116 -1.95 -7.04 18.94
C ALA A 116 -0.80 -6.19 19.51
N ALA A 117 -0.76 -6.00 20.82
CA ALA A 117 0.31 -5.25 21.48
C ALA A 117 1.68 -5.93 21.31
N LEU A 118 1.74 -7.26 21.36
CA LEU A 118 2.97 -8.01 21.13
C LEU A 118 3.44 -7.86 19.69
N ALA A 119 2.55 -7.97 18.71
CA ALA A 119 2.87 -7.79 17.29
C ALA A 119 3.39 -6.36 16.98
N GLU A 120 2.80 -5.34 17.62
CA GLU A 120 3.28 -3.96 17.49
C GLU A 120 4.69 -3.80 18.08
N LYS A 121 4.93 -4.34 19.28
CA LYS A 121 6.25 -4.32 19.91
C LYS A 121 7.30 -5.02 19.06
N GLU A 122 6.98 -6.18 18.52
CA GLU A 122 7.87 -6.95 17.64
C GLU A 122 8.24 -6.13 16.39
N ARG A 123 7.28 -5.49 15.73
CA ARG A 123 7.52 -4.59 14.59
C ARG A 123 8.46 -3.44 14.96
N ARG A 124 8.28 -2.83 16.13
CA ARG A 124 9.14 -1.76 16.62
C ARG A 124 10.57 -2.25 16.82
N LEU A 125 10.75 -3.39 17.49
CA LEU A 125 12.07 -3.98 17.71
C LEU A 125 12.79 -4.33 16.40
N ILE A 126 12.08 -4.89 15.41
CA ILE A 126 12.64 -5.17 14.08
C ILE A 126 13.06 -3.86 13.39
N SER A 127 12.24 -2.82 13.46
CA SER A 127 12.56 -1.51 12.88
C SER A 127 13.81 -0.89 13.53
N GLU A 128 13.91 -0.93 14.86
CA GLU A 128 15.08 -0.43 15.61
C GLU A 128 16.35 -1.20 15.26
N ARG A 129 16.30 -2.54 15.27
CA ARG A 129 17.42 -3.38 14.86
C ARG A 129 17.87 -3.07 13.43
N THR A 130 16.93 -2.91 12.51
CA THR A 130 17.22 -2.56 11.11
C THR A 130 17.89 -1.19 11.01
N LYS A 131 17.39 -0.18 11.74
CA LYS A 131 18.02 1.16 11.79
C LYS A 131 19.45 1.08 12.30
N LEU A 132 19.68 0.38 13.40
CA LEU A 132 21.01 0.21 13.98
C LEU A 132 21.96 -0.53 13.01
N ALA A 133 21.50 -1.60 12.37
CA ALA A 133 22.26 -2.34 11.39
C ALA A 133 22.65 -1.48 10.17
N LEU A 134 21.70 -0.66 9.66
CA LEU A 134 21.95 0.26 8.55
C LEU A 134 22.91 1.39 8.97
N GLN A 135 22.81 1.92 10.18
CA GLN A 135 23.74 2.92 10.70
C GLN A 135 25.16 2.35 10.81
N ALA A 136 25.30 1.13 11.36
CA ALA A 136 26.58 0.45 11.44
C ALA A 136 27.19 0.14 10.05
N ALA A 137 26.35 -0.26 9.08
CA ALA A 137 26.78 -0.45 7.69
C ALA A 137 27.28 0.86 7.06
N LYS A 138 26.54 1.96 7.26
CA LYS A 138 26.94 3.29 6.79
C LYS A 138 28.26 3.77 7.43
N ALA A 139 28.45 3.52 8.73
CA ALA A 139 29.69 3.86 9.43
C ALA A 139 30.91 3.10 8.88
N ARG A 140 30.71 1.88 8.36
CA ARG A 140 31.73 1.09 7.66
C ARG A 140 31.95 1.48 6.19
N GLY A 141 31.29 2.56 5.71
CA GLY A 141 31.42 3.02 4.33
C GLY A 141 30.55 2.25 3.32
N VAL A 142 29.66 1.37 3.76
CA VAL A 142 28.77 0.64 2.85
C VAL A 142 27.73 1.61 2.27
N GLN A 143 27.70 1.72 0.95
CA GLN A 143 26.70 2.50 0.25
C GLN A 143 25.35 1.79 0.34
N LEU A 144 24.40 2.42 1.05
CA LEU A 144 23.05 1.88 1.26
C LEU A 144 22.15 2.19 0.07
N GLY A 145 21.24 1.25 -0.24
CA GLY A 145 20.31 1.35 -1.37
C GLY A 145 20.85 0.63 -2.61
N ASN A 146 20.09 0.70 -3.68
CA ASN A 146 20.53 0.17 -4.98
C ASN A 146 21.01 1.34 -5.86
N PRO A 147 22.32 1.47 -6.11
CA PRO A 147 22.88 2.56 -6.91
C PRO A 147 22.36 2.58 -8.35
N ARG A 148 21.97 1.42 -8.90
CA ARG A 148 21.43 1.30 -10.26
C ARG A 148 20.04 1.91 -10.39
N ILE A 149 19.20 1.84 -9.35
CA ILE A 149 17.83 2.41 -9.40
C ILE A 149 17.86 3.93 -9.66
N GLY A 150 18.83 4.62 -9.09
CA GLY A 150 19.00 6.07 -9.32
C GLY A 150 19.35 6.37 -10.77
N ALA A 151 20.31 5.65 -11.34
CA ALA A 151 20.75 5.79 -12.72
C ALA A 151 19.64 5.36 -13.71
N ASP A 152 18.99 4.23 -13.48
CA ASP A 152 17.90 3.72 -14.32
C ASP A 152 16.69 4.67 -14.32
N ASN A 153 16.34 5.23 -13.17
CA ASN A 153 15.27 6.22 -13.06
C ASN A 153 15.64 7.55 -13.75
N ALA A 154 16.91 7.97 -13.68
CA ALA A 154 17.38 9.16 -14.34
C ALA A 154 17.38 8.98 -15.87
N ALA A 155 17.84 7.85 -16.38
CA ALA A 155 17.79 7.50 -17.79
C ALA A 155 16.34 7.46 -18.31
N ALA A 156 15.45 6.74 -17.63
CA ALA A 156 14.04 6.68 -17.98
C ALA A 156 13.33 8.04 -17.87
N ALA A 157 13.80 8.95 -17.03
CA ALA A 157 13.30 10.31 -16.96
C ALA A 157 13.80 11.13 -18.14
N ALA A 158 15.06 10.98 -18.51
CA ALA A 158 15.65 11.67 -19.68
C ALA A 158 14.96 11.26 -20.99
N ASP A 159 14.72 9.96 -21.18
CA ASP A 159 14.01 9.45 -22.36
C ASP A 159 12.58 10.01 -22.48
N ARG A 160 11.86 10.03 -21.37
CA ARG A 160 10.50 10.62 -21.32
C ARG A 160 10.51 12.12 -21.58
N ASP A 161 11.47 12.83 -21.00
CA ASP A 161 11.60 14.28 -21.16
C ASP A 161 11.98 14.62 -22.60
N ALA A 162 12.89 13.86 -23.24
CA ALA A 162 13.23 14.02 -24.65
C ALA A 162 12.01 13.83 -25.58
N ALA A 163 11.17 12.85 -25.30
CA ALA A 163 9.93 12.65 -26.04
C ALA A 163 8.92 13.82 -25.89
N LEU A 164 9.01 14.59 -24.82
CA LEU A 164 8.17 15.76 -24.56
C LEU A 164 8.72 17.06 -25.17
N GLU A 165 9.99 17.09 -25.52
CA GLU A 165 10.65 18.30 -26.03
C GLU A 165 9.94 18.92 -27.24
N PRO A 166 9.60 18.17 -28.33
CA PRO A 166 8.90 18.74 -29.49
C PRO A 166 7.52 19.27 -29.13
N ILE A 167 6.81 18.60 -28.20
CA ILE A 167 5.48 19.02 -27.78
C ILE A 167 5.54 20.30 -26.94
N LEU A 168 6.54 20.43 -26.09
CA LEU A 168 6.75 21.64 -25.29
C LEU A 168 7.21 22.81 -26.17
N ALA A 169 7.98 22.55 -27.22
CA ALA A 169 8.36 23.56 -28.21
C ALA A 169 7.14 24.09 -28.99
N GLU A 170 6.21 23.20 -29.39
CA GLU A 170 4.93 23.58 -30.03
C GLU A 170 4.06 24.46 -29.07
N LEU A 171 4.10 24.18 -27.78
CA LEU A 171 3.36 24.93 -26.78
C LEU A 171 4.13 26.17 -26.26
N ALA A 172 5.23 26.53 -26.87
CA ALA A 172 5.99 27.72 -26.51
C ALA A 172 5.10 28.98 -26.60
N GLY A 173 5.18 29.83 -25.58
CA GLY A 173 4.31 31.03 -25.52
C GLY A 173 3.14 30.90 -24.52
N LYS A 174 2.72 29.70 -24.16
CA LYS A 174 1.65 29.46 -23.22
C LYS A 174 2.14 29.49 -21.76
N THR A 175 1.24 29.74 -20.83
CA THR A 175 1.55 29.65 -19.41
C THR A 175 1.76 28.19 -18.99
N LEU A 176 2.47 27.95 -17.89
CA LEU A 176 2.69 26.59 -17.36
C LEU A 176 1.37 25.83 -17.06
N ARG A 177 0.31 26.57 -16.70
CA ARG A 177 -1.02 26.01 -16.45
C ARG A 177 -1.69 25.56 -17.76
N GLU A 178 -1.63 26.37 -18.80
CA GLU A 178 -2.16 26.04 -20.13
C GLU A 178 -1.40 24.86 -20.76
N ILE A 179 -0.08 24.79 -20.58
CA ILE A 179 0.72 23.64 -21.01
C ILE A 179 0.31 22.37 -20.27
N ALA A 180 0.12 22.45 -18.96
CA ALA A 180 -0.32 21.32 -18.15
C ALA A 180 -1.69 20.80 -18.61
N LEU A 181 -2.63 21.68 -18.90
CA LEU A 181 -3.94 21.34 -19.42
C LEU A 181 -3.82 20.69 -20.83
N ALA A 182 -3.09 21.30 -21.74
CA ALA A 182 -2.89 20.77 -23.09
C ALA A 182 -2.23 19.38 -23.12
N LEU A 183 -1.28 19.10 -22.22
CA LEU A 183 -0.67 17.78 -22.08
C LEU A 183 -1.66 16.76 -21.53
N THR A 184 -2.52 17.15 -20.61
CA THR A 184 -3.57 16.29 -20.02
C THR A 184 -4.62 15.97 -21.09
N ASP A 185 -5.08 16.97 -21.85
CA ASP A 185 -6.08 16.82 -22.91
C ASP A 185 -5.59 15.94 -24.07
N ARG A 186 -4.28 15.97 -24.35
CA ARG A 186 -3.63 15.08 -25.34
C ARG A 186 -3.44 13.65 -24.81
N GLY A 187 -3.88 13.34 -23.58
CA GLY A 187 -3.74 12.03 -22.98
C GLY A 187 -2.31 11.64 -22.62
N ILE A 188 -1.38 12.59 -22.56
CA ILE A 188 0.02 12.35 -22.23
C ILE A 188 0.14 12.14 -20.71
N ALA A 189 0.65 10.98 -20.30
CA ALA A 189 0.78 10.66 -18.88
C ALA A 189 1.84 11.53 -18.19
N ALA A 190 1.52 12.09 -17.03
CA ALA A 190 2.51 12.79 -16.21
C ALA A 190 3.55 11.79 -15.65
N PRO A 191 4.79 12.23 -15.32
CA PRO A 191 5.91 11.35 -14.90
C PRO A 191 5.62 10.41 -13.72
N ARG A 192 4.65 10.74 -12.86
CA ARG A 192 4.22 9.91 -11.72
C ARG A 192 2.81 9.36 -11.86
N GLY A 193 2.22 9.43 -13.05
CA GLY A 193 0.81 9.17 -13.29
C GLY A 193 -0.08 10.36 -12.89
N GLY A 194 -1.37 10.28 -13.27
CA GLY A 194 -2.34 11.35 -13.01
C GLY A 194 -2.25 12.52 -13.98
N ALA A 195 -2.90 13.63 -13.62
CA ALA A 195 -2.93 14.85 -14.43
C ALA A 195 -1.65 15.69 -14.32
N TRP A 196 -1.33 16.39 -15.38
CA TRP A 196 -0.25 17.38 -15.36
C TRP A 196 -0.61 18.58 -14.49
N ASN A 197 0.40 19.18 -13.88
CA ASN A 197 0.28 20.44 -13.15
C ASN A 197 1.46 21.37 -13.49
N ALA A 198 1.29 22.66 -13.24
CA ALA A 198 2.28 23.69 -13.57
C ALA A 198 3.68 23.38 -12.99
N THR A 199 3.75 22.85 -11.78
CA THR A 199 5.03 22.48 -11.12
C THR A 199 5.73 21.32 -11.85
N THR A 200 4.97 20.34 -12.33
CA THR A 200 5.52 19.21 -13.07
C THR A 200 6.04 19.67 -14.45
N VAL A 201 5.28 20.51 -15.16
CA VAL A 201 5.71 21.12 -16.43
C VAL A 201 7.00 21.91 -16.22
N MET A 202 7.06 22.78 -15.22
CA MET A 202 8.25 23.58 -14.89
C MET A 202 9.49 22.69 -14.67
N ARG A 203 9.33 21.59 -13.91
CA ARG A 203 10.45 20.66 -13.63
C ARG A 203 10.96 19.97 -14.89
N VAL A 204 10.07 19.54 -15.78
CA VAL A 204 10.44 18.93 -17.07
C VAL A 204 11.12 19.96 -17.96
N ALA A 205 10.54 21.14 -18.15
CA ALA A 205 11.11 22.22 -18.95
C ALA A 205 12.51 22.63 -18.46
N ARG A 206 12.71 22.69 -17.14
CA ARG A 206 14.04 22.97 -16.54
C ARG A 206 15.06 21.89 -16.86
N ARG A 207 14.70 20.60 -16.84
CA ARG A 207 15.62 19.51 -17.20
C ARG A 207 15.98 19.50 -18.68
N LEU A 208 15.04 19.89 -19.54
CA LEU A 208 15.26 20.02 -20.97
C LEU A 208 15.99 21.32 -21.37
N GLY A 209 16.32 22.19 -20.42
CA GLY A 209 16.95 23.47 -20.74
C GLY A 209 16.01 24.48 -21.42
N ILE A 210 14.72 24.19 -21.50
CA ILE A 210 13.68 25.05 -22.12
C ILE A 210 13.14 26.06 -21.08
N ALA A 211 13.84 26.23 -19.96
CA ALA A 211 13.40 27.09 -18.87
C ALA A 211 13.23 28.53 -19.37
N ARG A 212 11.99 28.98 -19.47
CA ARG A 212 11.68 30.39 -19.57
C ARG A 212 12.06 31.09 -18.25
N GLU A 213 12.75 32.18 -18.38
CA GLU A 213 12.70 33.23 -17.35
C GLU A 213 11.21 33.45 -17.03
N ALA A 214 10.83 33.16 -15.80
CA ALA A 214 9.48 33.48 -15.33
C ALA A 214 9.34 35.01 -15.45
N ALA A 215 8.52 35.45 -16.39
CA ALA A 215 8.04 36.82 -16.36
C ALA A 215 7.37 37.03 -15.00
N ALA A 216 7.91 37.97 -14.27
CA ALA A 216 7.46 38.47 -12.97
C ALA A 216 6.02 38.97 -13.02
#